data_4a673d261bb1bce437c6b4e033107085
#
_entry.id   4a673d261bb1bce437c6b4e033107085
#
_cell.length_a   1.000
_cell.length_b   1.000
_cell.length_c   1.000
_cell.angle_alpha   90.00
_cell.angle_beta   90.00
_cell.angle_gamma   90.00
#
_symmetry.space_group_name_H-M   'P 1'
#
loop_
_entity.id
_entity.type
_entity.pdbx_description
1 polymer ?
#
loop_
_entity_poly.entity_id
_entity_poly.type
_entity_poly.pdbx_seq_one_letter_code
_entity_poly.pdbx_strand_id
1 'polypeptide(L)'
;MKHPTYTPPLVLKNGLLMTVYTAMRASRTWEAMTAHSEPLYQEKIFIGAQGVPIFGIVAIPENPRGTIVGTYGITGDLDNQWFLRLLGRKAFAHGYAVVLFDWRAHGKTAELSPTLTSDGLYEGEDFVRIAAAAKAMGCPAPFWLTGFSLGGQLALWGVKAAQTLTTWGQELELHESEIGGGAVICPNLDSNRSLTYLVRDAWGRQLEKAIARELKKLAWRIHHAHPEAIAPDAIKRANSIWGFDRELFSY
;
A
#
# COMPACT_ATOMS: atom_id res chain seq x y z
N MET A 1 -19.50 21.78 8.57
CA MET A 1 -20.24 20.51 8.61
C MET A 1 -19.93 19.83 9.95
N LYS A 2 -20.97 19.41 10.70
CA LYS A 2 -20.74 18.63 11.93
C LYS A 2 -20.37 17.21 11.48
N HIS A 3 -19.14 16.77 11.73
CA HIS A 3 -18.75 15.38 11.51
C HIS A 3 -19.53 14.51 12.49
N PRO A 4 -20.18 13.42 12.03
CA PRO A 4 -20.82 12.50 12.93
C PRO A 4 -19.77 11.91 13.87
N THR A 5 -19.99 12.05 15.18
CA THR A 5 -19.10 11.51 16.21
C THR A 5 -19.24 9.98 16.17
N TYR A 6 -18.22 9.30 15.68
CA TYR A 6 -18.17 7.84 15.73
C TYR A 6 -17.96 7.37 17.17
N THR A 7 -18.88 6.54 17.67
CA THR A 7 -18.73 5.88 18.96
C THR A 7 -18.59 4.39 18.73
N PRO A 8 -17.42 3.80 18.99
CA PRO A 8 -17.23 2.36 18.82
C PRO A 8 -18.08 1.58 19.83
N PRO A 9 -18.55 0.37 19.48
CA PRO A 9 -19.16 -0.54 20.44
C PRO A 9 -18.24 -0.75 21.66
N LEU A 10 -18.84 -0.98 22.84
CA LEU A 10 -18.10 -1.07 24.11
C LEU A 10 -16.92 -2.04 24.05
N VAL A 11 -17.11 -3.22 23.44
CA VAL A 11 -16.07 -4.25 23.27
C VAL A 11 -14.96 -3.83 22.29
N LEU A 12 -15.21 -2.88 21.39
CA LEU A 12 -14.26 -2.39 20.40
C LEU A 12 -13.61 -1.05 20.79
N LYS A 13 -13.81 -0.59 22.04
CA LYS A 13 -13.07 0.57 22.58
C LYS A 13 -11.60 0.27 22.86
N ASN A 14 -11.25 -1.01 23.01
CA ASN A 14 -9.87 -1.45 23.17
C ASN A 14 -9.22 -1.64 21.80
N GLY A 15 -8.06 -1.00 21.55
CA GLY A 15 -7.38 -1.03 20.27
C GLY A 15 -6.96 -2.44 19.82
N LEU A 16 -6.50 -3.29 20.74
CA LEU A 16 -6.15 -4.68 20.43
C LEU A 16 -7.38 -5.48 19.99
N LEU A 17 -8.50 -5.39 20.73
CA LEU A 17 -9.75 -6.06 20.37
C LEU A 17 -10.28 -5.56 19.03
N MET A 18 -10.14 -4.28 18.73
CA MET A 18 -10.53 -3.71 17.43
C MET A 18 -9.66 -4.28 16.30
N THR A 19 -8.36 -4.38 16.51
CA THR A 19 -7.42 -4.97 15.53
C THR A 19 -7.75 -6.44 15.27
N VAL A 20 -7.96 -7.24 16.33
CA VAL A 20 -8.33 -8.65 16.23
C VAL A 20 -9.69 -8.83 15.53
N TYR A 21 -10.68 -8.02 15.90
CA TYR A 21 -11.98 -8.03 15.23
C TYR A 21 -11.87 -7.74 13.74
N THR A 22 -11.11 -6.72 13.39
CA THR A 22 -10.87 -6.32 11.98
C THR A 22 -10.19 -7.43 11.20
N ALA A 23 -9.15 -8.02 11.76
CA ALA A 23 -8.39 -9.09 11.10
C ALA A 23 -9.18 -10.40 10.95
N MET A 24 -10.00 -10.78 11.96
CA MET A 24 -10.63 -12.10 11.98
C MET A 24 -12.08 -12.11 11.49
N ARG A 25 -12.85 -11.07 11.80
CA ARG A 25 -14.29 -11.03 11.47
C ARG A 25 -14.58 -10.10 10.29
N ALA A 26 -14.12 -8.86 10.34
CA ALA A 26 -14.41 -7.91 9.28
C ALA A 26 -13.83 -8.38 7.94
N SER A 27 -12.62 -8.95 7.94
CA SER A 27 -12.00 -9.55 6.76
C SER A 27 -12.81 -10.68 6.10
N ARG A 28 -13.67 -11.36 6.86
CA ARG A 28 -14.52 -12.44 6.32
C ARG A 28 -15.90 -11.96 5.89
N THR A 29 -16.32 -10.78 6.34
CA THR A 29 -17.68 -10.26 6.11
C THR A 29 -17.68 -8.93 5.35
N TRP A 30 -16.54 -8.50 4.84
CA TRP A 30 -16.39 -7.18 4.22
C TRP A 30 -17.25 -7.00 2.96
N GLU A 31 -17.51 -8.08 2.24
CA GLU A 31 -18.36 -8.02 1.04
C GLU A 31 -19.78 -7.53 1.37
N ALA A 32 -20.29 -7.87 2.56
CA ALA A 32 -21.56 -7.36 3.03
C ALA A 32 -21.53 -5.87 3.45
N MET A 33 -20.35 -5.24 3.51
CA MET A 33 -20.20 -3.82 3.83
C MET A 33 -20.50 -2.89 2.65
N THR A 34 -20.72 -3.45 1.46
CA THR A 34 -21.07 -2.69 0.26
C THR A 34 -21.97 -3.51 -0.65
N ALA A 35 -22.97 -2.85 -1.24
CA ALA A 35 -23.79 -3.44 -2.31
C ALA A 35 -23.14 -3.27 -3.71
N HIS A 36 -22.03 -2.53 -3.80
CA HIS A 36 -21.36 -2.28 -5.07
C HIS A 36 -20.53 -3.49 -5.50
N SER A 37 -20.69 -3.87 -6.75
CA SER A 37 -19.89 -4.95 -7.37
C SER A 37 -18.43 -4.56 -7.53
N GLU A 38 -17.57 -5.56 -7.69
CA GLU A 38 -16.17 -5.37 -8.07
C GLU A 38 -16.10 -4.72 -9.46
N PRO A 39 -15.32 -3.65 -9.66
CA PRO A 39 -15.06 -3.13 -10.99
C PRO A 39 -14.36 -4.15 -11.88
N LEU A 40 -14.56 -4.05 -13.18
CA LEU A 40 -13.77 -4.79 -14.15
C LEU A 40 -12.41 -4.11 -14.28
N TYR A 41 -11.42 -4.68 -13.63
CA TYR A 41 -10.05 -4.17 -13.66
C TYR A 41 -9.27 -4.67 -14.87
N GLN A 42 -8.43 -3.80 -15.42
CA GLN A 42 -7.37 -4.15 -16.37
C GLN A 42 -6.05 -4.25 -15.62
N GLU A 43 -5.34 -5.35 -15.79
CA GLU A 43 -3.98 -5.49 -15.27
C GLU A 43 -3.01 -4.60 -16.06
N LYS A 44 -2.06 -3.99 -15.35
CA LYS A 44 -1.05 -3.10 -15.92
C LYS A 44 0.27 -3.25 -15.19
N ILE A 45 1.36 -3.19 -15.93
CA ILE A 45 2.70 -2.99 -15.37
C ILE A 45 3.05 -1.52 -15.57
N PHE A 46 3.22 -0.81 -14.48
CA PHE A 46 3.70 0.57 -14.43
C PHE A 46 5.21 0.59 -14.31
N ILE A 47 5.84 1.67 -14.75
CA ILE A 47 7.26 1.89 -14.54
C ILE A 47 7.42 2.91 -13.42
N GLY A 48 7.88 2.43 -12.28
CA GLY A 48 8.16 3.22 -11.09
C GLY A 48 9.53 3.93 -11.15
N ALA A 49 9.90 4.53 -10.04
CA ALA A 49 11.21 5.16 -9.89
C ALA A 49 12.33 4.16 -10.17
N GLN A 50 13.42 4.63 -10.75
CA GLN A 50 14.56 3.81 -11.15
C GLN A 50 14.21 2.69 -12.15
N GLY A 51 13.09 2.83 -12.89
CA GLY A 51 12.67 1.85 -13.89
C GLY A 51 12.09 0.56 -13.33
N VAL A 52 11.74 0.52 -12.04
CA VAL A 52 11.19 -0.68 -11.39
C VAL A 52 9.79 -0.99 -11.93
N PRO A 53 9.54 -2.20 -12.47
CA PRO A 53 8.21 -2.61 -12.89
C PRO A 53 7.31 -2.82 -11.67
N ILE A 54 6.14 -2.19 -11.68
CA ILE A 54 5.15 -2.25 -10.60
C ILE A 54 3.84 -2.77 -11.16
N PHE A 55 3.36 -3.88 -10.61
CA PHE A 55 2.08 -4.44 -10.99
C PHE A 55 0.93 -3.65 -10.38
N GLY A 56 -0.09 -3.39 -11.17
CA GLY A 56 -1.32 -2.78 -10.70
C GLY A 56 -2.53 -3.12 -11.55
N ILE A 57 -3.68 -2.68 -11.10
CA ILE A 57 -4.97 -2.85 -11.74
C ILE A 57 -5.68 -1.52 -11.87
N VAL A 58 -6.36 -1.30 -12.99
CA VAL A 58 -7.01 -0.03 -13.31
C VAL A 58 -8.46 -0.28 -13.71
N ALA A 59 -9.38 0.53 -13.18
CA ALA A 59 -10.77 0.58 -13.61
C ALA A 59 -11.21 2.02 -13.81
N ILE A 60 -11.81 2.33 -14.96
CA ILE A 60 -12.25 3.68 -15.34
C ILE A 60 -13.76 3.62 -15.57
N PRO A 61 -14.59 4.31 -14.76
CA PRO A 61 -16.03 4.41 -15.00
C PRO A 61 -16.33 5.38 -16.15
N GLU A 62 -17.56 5.38 -16.62
CA GLU A 62 -18.03 6.43 -17.52
C GLU A 62 -17.98 7.80 -16.81
N ASN A 63 -17.42 8.82 -17.49
CA ASN A 63 -17.33 10.20 -17.00
C ASN A 63 -16.71 10.31 -15.58
N PRO A 64 -15.49 9.84 -15.36
CA PRO A 64 -14.85 9.86 -14.04
C PRO A 64 -14.56 11.30 -13.61
N ARG A 65 -14.77 11.59 -12.31
CA ARG A 65 -14.58 12.93 -11.72
C ARG A 65 -13.23 13.14 -11.04
N GLY A 66 -12.36 12.16 -11.12
CA GLY A 66 -11.03 12.12 -10.53
C GLY A 66 -10.57 10.68 -10.41
N THR A 67 -9.38 10.49 -9.88
CA THR A 67 -8.73 9.18 -9.79
C THR A 67 -8.24 8.89 -8.37
N ILE A 68 -8.51 7.70 -7.86
CA ILE A 68 -7.94 7.18 -6.62
C ILE A 68 -6.76 6.27 -6.98
N VAL A 69 -5.57 6.58 -6.48
CA VAL A 69 -4.37 5.76 -6.60
C VAL A 69 -4.04 5.20 -5.23
N GLY A 70 -4.05 3.88 -5.07
CA GLY A 70 -4.00 3.27 -3.74
C GLY A 70 -3.18 2.01 -3.62
N THR A 71 -2.66 1.80 -2.40
CA THR A 71 -1.98 0.56 -2.03
C THR A 71 -2.27 0.17 -0.58
N TYR A 72 -1.77 -0.98 -0.17
CA TYR A 72 -2.03 -1.64 1.11
C TYR A 72 -0.80 -1.59 2.03
N GLY A 73 -0.99 -2.12 3.25
CA GLY A 73 0.05 -2.19 4.27
C GLY A 73 1.06 -3.32 4.06
N ILE A 74 1.94 -3.47 5.04
CA ILE A 74 2.99 -4.50 5.04
C ILE A 74 2.40 -5.91 4.88
N THR A 75 3.12 -6.78 4.18
CA THR A 75 2.79 -8.20 3.96
C THR A 75 1.53 -8.49 3.14
N GLY A 76 0.94 -7.46 2.50
CA GLY A 76 -0.22 -7.63 1.64
C GLY A 76 0.12 -8.00 0.19
N ASP A 77 -0.95 -8.23 -0.56
CA ASP A 77 -1.01 -8.22 -2.02
C ASP A 77 -2.43 -7.82 -2.46
N LEU A 78 -2.60 -7.49 -3.73
CA LEU A 78 -3.91 -7.05 -4.26
C LEU A 78 -5.00 -8.11 -4.10
N ASP A 79 -4.65 -9.40 -4.06
CA ASP A 79 -5.61 -10.49 -3.97
C ASP A 79 -6.19 -10.63 -2.54
N ASN A 80 -5.40 -10.35 -1.51
CA ASN A 80 -5.78 -10.57 -0.12
C ASN A 80 -6.15 -9.30 0.67
N GLN A 81 -5.98 -8.10 0.09
CA GLN A 81 -6.25 -6.84 0.79
C GLN A 81 -7.68 -6.36 0.63
N TRP A 82 -8.57 -6.94 1.40
CA TRP A 82 -10.01 -6.64 1.37
C TRP A 82 -10.36 -5.16 1.61
N PHE A 83 -9.60 -4.42 2.42
CA PHE A 83 -9.78 -2.98 2.62
C PHE A 83 -9.65 -2.21 1.31
N LEU A 84 -8.61 -2.54 0.55
CA LEU A 84 -8.31 -1.87 -0.70
C LEU A 84 -9.38 -2.19 -1.76
N ARG A 85 -9.83 -3.45 -1.80
CA ARG A 85 -10.92 -3.88 -2.68
C ARG A 85 -12.24 -3.18 -2.33
N LEU A 86 -12.57 -3.08 -1.03
CA LEU A 86 -13.74 -2.36 -0.56
C LEU A 86 -13.68 -0.87 -0.94
N LEU A 87 -12.51 -0.24 -0.78
CA LEU A 87 -12.28 1.13 -1.20
C LEU A 87 -12.48 1.28 -2.71
N GLY A 88 -11.91 0.38 -3.51
CA GLY A 88 -12.03 0.39 -4.96
C GLY A 88 -13.48 0.30 -5.44
N ARG A 89 -14.27 -0.64 -4.89
CA ARG A 89 -15.71 -0.77 -5.18
C ARG A 89 -16.47 0.52 -4.89
N LYS A 90 -16.24 1.10 -3.71
CA LYS A 90 -16.91 2.35 -3.32
C LYS A 90 -16.48 3.54 -4.17
N ALA A 91 -15.19 3.71 -4.40
CA ALA A 91 -14.67 4.80 -5.22
C ALA A 91 -15.22 4.74 -6.66
N PHE A 92 -15.18 3.57 -7.28
CA PHE A 92 -15.69 3.35 -8.62
C PHE A 92 -17.20 3.65 -8.72
N ALA A 93 -17.99 3.15 -7.77
CA ALA A 93 -19.43 3.42 -7.72
C ALA A 93 -19.77 4.90 -7.48
N HIS A 94 -18.83 5.69 -6.94
CA HIS A 94 -18.96 7.13 -6.77
C HIS A 94 -18.33 7.93 -7.92
N GLY A 95 -18.03 7.29 -9.05
CA GLY A 95 -17.54 7.95 -10.26
C GLY A 95 -16.05 8.33 -10.19
N TYR A 96 -15.22 7.63 -9.44
CA TYR A 96 -13.78 7.78 -9.52
C TYR A 96 -13.16 6.66 -10.36
N ALA A 97 -12.19 7.00 -11.19
CA ALA A 97 -11.26 6.00 -11.69
C ALA A 97 -10.44 5.44 -10.51
N VAL A 98 -10.08 4.17 -10.59
CA VAL A 98 -9.40 3.46 -9.50
C VAL A 98 -8.16 2.79 -10.04
N VAL A 99 -7.02 3.07 -9.43
CA VAL A 99 -5.73 2.47 -9.69
C VAL A 99 -5.24 1.86 -8.38
N LEU A 100 -5.10 0.56 -8.34
CA LEU A 100 -4.57 -0.15 -7.18
C LEU A 100 -3.30 -0.89 -7.60
N PHE A 101 -2.27 -0.93 -6.75
CA PHE A 101 -1.00 -1.52 -7.12
C PHE A 101 -0.31 -2.27 -5.98
N ASP A 102 0.47 -3.27 -6.37
CA ASP A 102 1.41 -3.95 -5.50
C ASP A 102 2.69 -3.12 -5.41
N TRP A 103 2.98 -2.56 -4.26
CA TRP A 103 4.18 -1.76 -4.07
C TRP A 103 5.45 -2.64 -4.03
N ARG A 104 6.63 -2.03 -4.07
CA ARG A 104 7.93 -2.73 -4.16
C ARG A 104 8.03 -3.89 -3.17
N ALA A 105 8.67 -4.97 -3.58
CA ALA A 105 8.85 -6.20 -2.81
C ALA A 105 7.55 -6.92 -2.39
N HIS A 106 6.38 -6.52 -2.89
CA HIS A 106 5.10 -7.09 -2.50
C HIS A 106 4.29 -7.61 -3.71
N GLY A 107 3.39 -8.52 -3.44
CA GLY A 107 2.47 -9.09 -4.43
C GLY A 107 3.17 -9.56 -5.72
N LYS A 108 2.57 -9.30 -6.88
CA LYS A 108 3.16 -9.62 -8.19
C LYS A 108 4.38 -8.75 -8.51
N THR A 109 4.49 -7.55 -7.94
CA THR A 109 5.69 -6.70 -8.10
C THR A 109 6.95 -7.39 -7.59
N ALA A 110 6.85 -8.17 -6.50
CA ALA A 110 7.98 -8.95 -5.97
C ALA A 110 8.48 -10.03 -6.95
N GLU A 111 7.64 -10.49 -7.87
CA GLU A 111 8.01 -11.47 -8.91
C GLU A 111 8.59 -10.77 -10.15
N LEU A 112 8.20 -9.53 -10.39
CA LEU A 112 8.67 -8.73 -11.54
C LEU A 112 10.04 -8.08 -11.30
N SER A 113 10.37 -7.80 -10.03
CA SER A 113 11.60 -7.07 -9.68
C SER A 113 12.17 -7.55 -8.34
N PRO A 114 13.50 -7.72 -8.25
CA PRO A 114 14.18 -7.99 -7.00
C PRO A 114 14.31 -6.77 -6.09
N THR A 115 13.89 -5.58 -6.54
CA THR A 115 14.09 -4.33 -5.83
C THR A 115 13.28 -4.30 -4.55
N LEU A 116 13.97 -4.12 -3.44
CA LEU A 116 13.35 -4.01 -2.12
C LEU A 116 12.75 -2.61 -1.89
N THR A 117 12.05 -2.46 -0.77
CA THR A 117 11.48 -1.16 -0.36
C THR A 117 12.58 -0.16 -0.02
N SER A 118 12.30 1.12 -0.21
CA SER A 118 13.13 2.25 0.21
C SER A 118 12.52 3.01 1.40
N ASP A 119 11.58 2.38 2.12
CA ASP A 119 10.84 2.98 3.24
C ASP A 119 10.10 4.29 2.88
N GLY A 120 9.77 4.45 1.62
CA GLY A 120 8.91 5.52 1.14
C GLY A 120 9.54 6.46 0.11
N LEU A 121 10.88 6.56 0.04
CA LEU A 121 11.52 7.51 -0.87
C LEU A 121 11.13 7.26 -2.33
N TYR A 122 11.45 6.08 -2.84
CA TYR A 122 11.12 5.71 -4.22
C TYR A 122 9.64 5.31 -4.38
N GLU A 123 9.03 4.74 -3.35
CA GLU A 123 7.59 4.45 -3.36
C GLU A 123 6.75 5.72 -3.45
N GLY A 124 7.23 6.84 -2.88
CA GLY A 124 6.61 8.15 -3.08
C GLY A 124 6.63 8.58 -4.54
N GLU A 125 7.78 8.44 -5.23
CA GLU A 125 7.86 8.69 -6.66
C GLU A 125 7.02 7.69 -7.47
N ASP A 126 6.94 6.42 -7.05
CA ASP A 126 6.12 5.41 -7.71
C ASP A 126 4.64 5.82 -7.77
N PHE A 127 4.08 6.36 -6.68
CA PHE A 127 2.71 6.88 -6.68
C PHE A 127 2.49 7.95 -7.75
N VAL A 128 3.43 8.87 -7.89
CA VAL A 128 3.34 9.98 -8.85
C VAL A 128 3.51 9.47 -10.29
N ARG A 129 4.45 8.56 -10.53
CA ARG A 129 4.66 7.93 -11.84
C ARG A 129 3.47 7.09 -12.27
N ILE A 130 2.86 6.36 -11.34
CA ILE A 130 1.62 5.61 -11.57
C ILE A 130 0.47 6.56 -11.90
N ALA A 131 0.34 7.70 -11.21
CA ALA A 131 -0.67 8.70 -11.52
C ALA A 131 -0.48 9.28 -12.93
N ALA A 132 0.76 9.61 -13.32
CA ALA A 132 1.09 10.07 -14.67
C ALA A 132 0.74 9.02 -15.75
N ALA A 133 1.12 7.76 -15.53
CA ALA A 133 0.79 6.67 -16.45
C ALA A 133 -0.72 6.42 -16.52
N ALA A 134 -1.44 6.51 -15.41
CA ALA A 134 -2.90 6.39 -15.37
C ALA A 134 -3.56 7.55 -16.13
N LYS A 135 -3.04 8.78 -16.05
CA LYS A 135 -3.50 9.91 -16.84
C LYS A 135 -3.42 9.62 -18.34
N ALA A 136 -2.31 9.06 -18.80
CA ALA A 136 -2.14 8.66 -20.19
C ALA A 136 -3.12 7.54 -20.63
N MET A 137 -3.69 6.78 -19.68
CA MET A 137 -4.74 5.78 -19.91
C MET A 137 -6.16 6.36 -19.91
N GLY A 138 -6.33 7.67 -19.66
CA GLY A 138 -7.61 8.34 -19.59
C GLY A 138 -8.18 8.51 -18.16
N CYS A 139 -7.41 8.22 -17.13
CA CYS A 139 -7.79 8.56 -15.76
C CYS A 139 -7.65 10.06 -15.53
N PRO A 140 -8.71 10.79 -15.14
CA PRO A 140 -8.63 12.24 -14.98
C PRO A 140 -8.06 12.67 -13.63
N ALA A 141 -7.52 13.87 -13.58
CA ALA A 141 -7.25 14.59 -12.34
C ALA A 141 -8.59 15.04 -11.67
N PRO A 142 -8.61 15.35 -10.34
CA PRO A 142 -7.45 15.25 -9.44
C PRO A 142 -7.15 13.80 -9.06
N PHE A 143 -5.85 13.51 -8.86
CA PHE A 143 -5.37 12.22 -8.35
C PHE A 143 -5.30 12.28 -6.81
N TRP A 144 -6.02 11.36 -6.16
CA TRP A 144 -6.02 11.22 -4.70
C TRP A 144 -5.20 9.99 -4.31
N LEU A 145 -4.13 10.21 -3.54
CA LEU A 145 -3.26 9.12 -3.11
C LEU A 145 -3.78 8.52 -1.81
N THR A 146 -3.83 7.20 -1.71
CA THR A 146 -4.41 6.53 -0.55
C THR A 146 -3.66 5.26 -0.18
N GLY A 147 -3.78 4.88 1.09
CA GLY A 147 -3.19 3.64 1.58
C GLY A 147 -3.55 3.34 3.03
N PHE A 148 -3.27 2.11 3.41
CA PHE A 148 -3.51 1.58 4.74
C PHE A 148 -2.18 1.28 5.43
N SER A 149 -2.06 1.57 6.73
CA SER A 149 -0.89 1.25 7.54
C SER A 149 0.41 1.75 6.86
N LEU A 150 1.36 0.89 6.56
CA LEU A 150 2.58 1.25 5.82
C LEU A 150 2.26 1.83 4.44
N GLY A 151 1.30 1.28 3.69
CA GLY A 151 0.84 1.88 2.43
C GLY A 151 0.28 3.29 2.58
N GLY A 152 -0.27 3.65 3.74
CA GLY A 152 -0.66 5.02 4.07
C GLY A 152 0.56 5.93 4.24
N GLN A 153 1.62 5.45 4.85
CA GLN A 153 2.91 6.16 4.90
C GLN A 153 3.46 6.40 3.49
N LEU A 154 3.46 5.36 2.64
CA LEU A 154 3.92 5.45 1.25
C LEU A 154 3.10 6.48 0.45
N ALA A 155 1.78 6.52 0.64
CA ALA A 155 0.92 7.52 0.00
C ALA A 155 1.25 8.96 0.45
N LEU A 156 1.60 9.17 1.74
CA LEU A 156 2.07 10.48 2.22
C LEU A 156 3.43 10.87 1.61
N TRP A 157 4.33 9.91 1.42
CA TRP A 157 5.56 10.13 0.64
C TRP A 157 5.24 10.49 -0.81
N GLY A 158 4.18 9.90 -1.41
CA GLY A 158 3.68 10.28 -2.74
C GLY A 158 3.24 11.73 -2.81
N VAL A 159 2.47 12.20 -1.82
CA VAL A 159 2.09 13.62 -1.74
C VAL A 159 3.31 14.52 -1.61
N LYS A 160 4.30 14.12 -0.79
CA LYS A 160 5.55 14.87 -0.64
C LYS A 160 6.36 14.88 -1.95
N ALA A 161 6.48 13.75 -2.63
CA ALA A 161 7.18 13.66 -3.92
C ALA A 161 6.53 14.56 -4.98
N ALA A 162 5.20 14.63 -5.01
CA ALA A 162 4.47 15.52 -5.92
C ALA A 162 4.82 16.99 -5.73
N GLN A 163 5.06 17.45 -4.51
CA GLN A 163 5.46 18.85 -4.22
C GLN A 163 6.81 19.23 -4.82
N THR A 164 7.63 18.28 -5.13
CA THR A 164 8.96 18.49 -5.76
C THR A 164 9.04 17.92 -7.17
N LEU A 165 7.89 17.63 -7.81
CA LEU A 165 7.79 17.00 -9.12
C LEU A 165 8.62 17.72 -10.20
N THR A 166 8.65 19.05 -10.15
CA THR A 166 9.43 19.89 -11.08
C THR A 166 10.94 19.68 -10.98
N THR A 167 11.44 19.08 -9.91
CA THR A 167 12.88 18.83 -9.71
C THR A 167 13.33 17.46 -10.18
N TRP A 168 12.44 16.46 -10.23
CA TRP A 168 12.81 15.07 -10.53
C TRP A 168 11.96 14.39 -11.61
N GLY A 169 10.77 14.89 -11.90
CA GLY A 169 9.78 14.25 -12.79
C GLY A 169 9.39 15.09 -13.99
N GLN A 170 10.32 15.89 -14.52
CA GLN A 170 10.07 16.79 -15.66
C GLN A 170 9.63 16.05 -16.93
N GLU A 171 9.97 14.77 -17.06
CA GLU A 171 9.56 13.89 -18.16
C GLU A 171 8.11 13.40 -18.04
N LEU A 172 7.49 13.57 -16.87
CA LEU A 172 6.13 13.10 -16.62
C LEU A 172 5.11 14.15 -17.14
N GLU A 173 4.15 13.70 -17.91
CA GLU A 173 3.01 14.52 -18.34
C GLU A 173 1.99 14.72 -17.21
N LEU A 174 2.47 15.16 -16.05
CA LEU A 174 1.69 15.40 -14.84
C LEU A 174 2.15 16.70 -14.20
N HIS A 175 1.20 17.52 -13.75
CA HIS A 175 1.49 18.73 -13.01
C HIS A 175 1.21 18.52 -11.52
N GLU A 176 1.97 19.18 -10.65
CA GLU A 176 1.78 19.10 -9.19
C GLU A 176 0.34 19.37 -8.76
N SER A 177 -0.30 20.38 -9.36
CA SER A 177 -1.69 20.75 -9.07
C SER A 177 -2.73 19.68 -9.43
N GLU A 178 -2.35 18.65 -10.18
CA GLU A 178 -3.23 17.53 -10.53
C GLU A 178 -3.24 16.46 -9.42
N ILE A 179 -2.31 16.51 -8.47
CA ILE A 179 -2.35 15.69 -7.26
C ILE A 179 -3.20 16.41 -6.22
N GLY A 180 -4.41 15.92 -6.01
CA GLY A 180 -5.39 16.51 -5.08
C GLY A 180 -5.03 16.37 -3.61
N GLY A 181 -4.08 15.51 -3.28
CA GLY A 181 -3.62 15.23 -1.92
C GLY A 181 -3.71 13.76 -1.55
N GLY A 182 -3.67 13.48 -0.24
CA GLY A 182 -3.71 12.11 0.31
C GLY A 182 -4.82 11.90 1.34
N ALA A 183 -5.45 10.73 1.29
CA ALA A 183 -6.37 10.24 2.32
C ALA A 183 -5.89 8.88 2.82
N VAL A 184 -5.36 8.82 4.04
CA VAL A 184 -4.69 7.63 4.56
C VAL A 184 -5.39 7.07 5.80
N ILE A 185 -5.33 5.77 5.98
CA ILE A 185 -5.98 5.07 7.09
C ILE A 185 -4.91 4.40 7.95
N CYS A 186 -4.85 4.78 9.24
CA CYS A 186 -3.91 4.31 10.26
C CYS A 186 -2.44 4.26 9.74
N PRO A 187 -1.89 5.35 9.17
CA PRO A 187 -0.54 5.35 8.60
C PRO A 187 0.51 5.10 9.68
N ASN A 188 1.58 4.42 9.31
CA ASN A 188 2.75 4.24 10.18
C ASN A 188 3.70 5.45 10.03
N LEU A 189 3.49 6.50 10.81
CA LEU A 189 4.23 7.77 10.68
C LEU A 189 5.65 7.73 11.29
N ASP A 190 5.88 6.83 12.24
CA ASP A 190 7.16 6.64 12.92
C ASP A 190 7.33 5.14 13.18
N SER A 191 8.05 4.48 12.29
CA SER A 191 8.25 3.02 12.33
C SER A 191 9.02 2.59 13.56
N ASN A 192 10.06 3.33 13.96
CA ASN A 192 10.87 3.01 15.15
C ASN A 192 10.04 3.08 16.43
N ARG A 193 9.27 4.15 16.58
CA ARG A 193 8.39 4.34 17.75
C ARG A 193 7.28 3.28 17.77
N SER A 194 6.66 3.04 16.63
CA SER A 194 5.57 2.06 16.49
C SER A 194 6.05 0.66 16.83
N LEU A 195 7.19 0.24 16.29
CA LEU A 195 7.76 -1.08 16.55
C LEU A 195 8.26 -1.21 17.99
N THR A 196 8.92 -0.19 18.53
CA THR A 196 9.34 -0.16 19.95
C THR A 196 8.12 -0.30 20.87
N TYR A 197 7.01 0.36 20.56
CA TYR A 197 5.77 0.22 21.32
C TYR A 197 5.16 -1.17 21.18
N LEU A 198 5.12 -1.70 19.95
CA LEU A 198 4.55 -3.02 19.64
C LEU A 198 5.19 -4.14 20.46
N VAL A 199 6.51 -4.13 20.61
CA VAL A 199 7.25 -5.22 21.30
C VAL A 199 7.29 -5.10 22.82
N ARG A 200 6.67 -4.08 23.43
CA ARG A 200 6.68 -3.86 24.88
C ARG A 200 6.01 -4.99 25.66
N ASP A 201 4.92 -5.52 25.15
CA ASP A 201 4.14 -6.55 25.84
C ASP A 201 4.17 -7.90 25.08
N ALA A 202 3.66 -8.95 25.75
CA ALA A 202 3.68 -10.29 25.19
C ALA A 202 2.82 -10.45 23.95
N TRP A 203 1.67 -9.77 23.89
CA TRP A 203 0.76 -9.83 22.75
C TRP A 203 1.35 -9.12 21.53
N GLY A 204 1.92 -7.93 21.74
CA GLY A 204 2.60 -7.20 20.69
C GLY A 204 3.78 -7.97 20.11
N ARG A 205 4.56 -8.67 20.94
CA ARG A 205 5.64 -9.56 20.48
C ARG A 205 5.12 -10.76 19.67
N GLN A 206 3.93 -11.29 19.98
CA GLN A 206 3.33 -12.34 19.14
C GLN A 206 2.86 -11.81 17.79
N LEU A 207 2.30 -10.60 17.77
CA LEU A 207 1.90 -9.93 16.53
C LEU A 207 3.14 -9.62 15.66
N GLU A 208 4.21 -9.10 16.26
CA GLU A 208 5.48 -8.84 15.57
C GLU A 208 6.03 -10.12 14.93
N LYS A 209 6.05 -11.25 15.67
CA LYS A 209 6.46 -12.55 15.13
C LYS A 209 5.57 -13.04 13.97
N ALA A 210 4.27 -12.72 14.02
CA ALA A 210 3.36 -13.06 12.92
C ALA A 210 3.70 -12.25 11.66
N ILE A 211 3.94 -10.95 11.81
CA ILE A 211 4.36 -10.06 10.71
C ILE A 211 5.71 -10.54 10.14
N ALA A 212 6.69 -10.82 11.00
CA ALA A 212 8.00 -11.31 10.57
C ALA A 212 7.92 -12.62 9.76
N ARG A 213 6.99 -13.52 10.11
CA ARG A 213 6.76 -14.74 9.32
C ARG A 213 6.21 -14.44 7.92
N GLU A 214 5.30 -13.49 7.80
CA GLU A 214 4.78 -13.09 6.49
C GLU A 214 5.85 -12.37 5.65
N LEU A 215 6.65 -11.48 6.25
CA LEU A 215 7.83 -10.88 5.60
C LEU A 215 8.82 -11.95 5.11
N LYS A 216 9.02 -13.01 5.88
CA LYS A 216 9.86 -14.13 5.48
C LYS A 216 9.33 -14.85 4.23
N LYS A 217 8.00 -15.01 4.12
CA LYS A 217 7.37 -15.57 2.92
C LYS A 217 7.57 -14.66 1.70
N LEU A 218 7.45 -13.34 1.88
CA LEU A 218 7.74 -12.37 0.81
C LEU A 218 9.20 -12.46 0.36
N ALA A 219 10.15 -12.48 1.30
CA ALA A 219 11.57 -12.61 0.96
C ALA A 219 11.87 -13.91 0.20
N TRP A 220 11.23 -15.03 0.58
CA TRP A 220 11.32 -16.27 -0.18
C TRP A 220 10.70 -16.18 -1.57
N ARG A 221 9.57 -15.46 -1.73
CA ARG A 221 8.95 -15.22 -3.06
C ARG A 221 9.93 -14.48 -3.97
N ILE A 222 10.57 -13.41 -3.47
CA ILE A 222 11.58 -12.67 -4.20
C ILE A 222 12.77 -13.58 -4.55
N HIS A 223 13.29 -14.34 -3.59
CA HIS A 223 14.41 -15.26 -3.83
C HIS A 223 14.07 -16.32 -4.90
N HIS A 224 12.87 -16.88 -4.89
CA HIS A 224 12.47 -17.87 -5.90
C HIS A 224 12.37 -17.26 -7.30
N ALA A 225 11.89 -16.03 -7.42
CA ALA A 225 11.82 -15.32 -8.71
C ALA A 225 13.20 -14.78 -9.15
N HIS A 226 14.04 -14.39 -8.17
CA HIS A 226 15.34 -13.74 -8.38
C HIS A 226 16.37 -14.30 -7.40
N PRO A 227 16.94 -15.50 -7.65
CA PRO A 227 17.79 -16.21 -6.68
C PRO A 227 19.02 -15.43 -6.21
N GLU A 228 19.56 -14.56 -7.06
CA GLU A 228 20.75 -13.76 -6.74
C GLU A 228 20.44 -12.50 -5.89
N ALA A 229 19.16 -12.13 -5.75
CA ALA A 229 18.78 -10.87 -5.10
C ALA A 229 18.89 -10.92 -3.57
N ILE A 230 18.52 -12.05 -2.98
CA ILE A 230 18.50 -12.23 -1.52
C ILE A 230 19.11 -13.58 -1.18
N ALA A 231 20.16 -13.57 -0.36
CA ALA A 231 20.79 -14.81 0.10
C ALA A 231 19.83 -15.62 1.02
N PRO A 232 19.64 -16.93 0.78
CA PRO A 232 18.77 -17.78 1.60
C PRO A 232 19.09 -17.73 3.09
N ASP A 233 20.37 -17.61 3.44
CA ASP A 233 20.80 -17.57 4.84
C ASP A 233 20.44 -16.24 5.52
N ALA A 234 20.42 -15.13 4.79
CA ALA A 234 19.91 -13.85 5.31
C ALA A 234 18.41 -13.98 5.65
N ILE A 235 17.62 -14.60 4.77
CA ILE A 235 16.19 -14.85 5.01
C ILE A 235 16.00 -15.73 6.26
N LYS A 236 16.82 -16.77 6.44
CA LYS A 236 16.73 -17.66 7.61
C LYS A 236 17.02 -16.92 8.91
N ARG A 237 18.02 -16.01 8.93
CA ARG A 237 18.39 -15.21 10.12
C ARG A 237 17.37 -14.13 10.46
N ALA A 238 16.65 -13.58 9.50
CA ALA A 238 15.64 -12.54 9.70
C ALA A 238 14.40 -13.09 10.44
N ASN A 239 14.39 -13.07 11.77
CA ASN A 239 13.33 -13.66 12.61
C ASN A 239 12.46 -12.60 13.34
N SER A 240 12.68 -11.33 13.07
CA SER A 240 11.95 -10.20 13.61
C SER A 240 11.87 -9.08 12.55
N ILE A 241 11.02 -8.09 12.72
CA ILE A 241 10.98 -6.93 11.81
C ILE A 241 12.34 -6.22 11.82
N TRP A 242 12.92 -5.96 13.00
CA TRP A 242 14.30 -5.45 13.13
C TRP A 242 15.35 -6.35 12.45
N GLY A 243 15.13 -7.67 12.51
CA GLY A 243 16.00 -8.64 11.85
C GLY A 243 15.93 -8.52 10.33
N PHE A 244 14.75 -8.24 9.77
CA PHE A 244 14.58 -7.97 8.34
C PHE A 244 15.36 -6.73 7.92
N ASP A 245 15.20 -5.61 8.65
CA ASP A 245 15.93 -4.38 8.34
C ASP A 245 17.43 -4.61 8.32
N ARG A 246 17.95 -5.30 9.34
CA ARG A 246 19.38 -5.56 9.46
C ARG A 246 19.94 -6.55 8.43
N GLU A 247 19.22 -7.65 8.13
CA GLU A 247 19.73 -8.74 7.29
C GLU A 247 19.50 -8.52 5.79
N LEU A 248 18.46 -7.74 5.44
CA LEU A 248 18.02 -7.57 4.05
C LEU A 248 18.13 -6.14 3.53
N PHE A 249 18.09 -5.14 4.42
CA PHE A 249 18.16 -3.71 4.05
C PHE A 249 19.43 -3.01 4.55
N SER A 250 20.36 -3.72 5.20
CA SER A 250 21.65 -3.13 5.58
C SER A 250 22.44 -2.83 4.31
N TYR A 251 22.53 -1.53 4.01
CA TYR A 251 23.41 -0.95 3.01
C TYR A 251 24.85 -0.90 3.53
#